data_2d3ddd9f2e6c6e333ece7f41944fe6a1
#
_entry.id   2d3ddd9f2e6c6e333ece7f41944fe6a1
#
_cell.length_a   1.000
_cell.length_b   1.000
_cell.length_c   1.000
_cell.angle_alpha   90.00
_cell.angle_beta   90.00
_cell.angle_gamma   90.00
#
_symmetry.space_group_name_H-M   'P 1'
#
loop_
_entity.id
_entity.type
_entity.pdbx_description
1 polymer ?
#
loop_
_entity_poly.entity_id
_entity_poly.type
_entity_poly.pdbx_seq_one_letter_code
_entity_poly.pdbx_strand_id
1 'polypeptide(L)'
;MSSTANITELYAPQFEQFGLSLAERGATFTGSVNNEIGMGRAWLVPISESCLVLEHAVTPRRDMLLLERTPSAYACVTLVNESTLLCMPESGITPANVHAAPETQGAGTTCSFVRETSGEDLSPLLAGHLYRSRSVIFLPGYFDELERSYPGECAGLFEAFSRGWGEQAQIAMGSALGRISERRAQEPAAHLYLRGIVESMVAELARANASDARALQACGTRENERLVLLARTLVERGLDEGYAMGVDELAGRLYVSRSKLCATFSRETGESVGSYVRRRRIERAEELLLDGRLTVGQVAERLGWPRASAFSHAFSAARGVSPSEWRAAHA
;
A
#
# COMPACT_ATOMS: atom_id res chain seq x y z
N MET A 1 15.43 -19.10 22.56
CA MET A 1 14.76 -18.19 23.49
C MET A 1 15.14 -16.78 23.06
N SER A 2 14.32 -16.14 22.26
CA SER A 2 14.54 -14.76 21.82
C SER A 2 14.24 -13.87 23.03
N SER A 3 15.23 -13.12 23.51
CA SER A 3 15.02 -12.07 24.50
C SER A 3 14.03 -11.07 23.91
N THR A 4 12.83 -10.99 24.45
CA THR A 4 11.89 -9.88 24.16
C THR A 4 12.60 -8.61 24.60
N ALA A 5 13.05 -7.81 23.61
CA ALA A 5 13.65 -6.52 23.89
C ALA A 5 12.64 -5.71 24.70
N ASN A 6 13.06 -5.19 25.84
CA ASN A 6 12.21 -4.34 26.67
C ASN A 6 11.90 -3.08 25.86
N ILE A 7 10.63 -2.79 25.60
CA ILE A 7 10.22 -1.66 24.76
C ILE A 7 10.75 -0.31 25.27
N THR A 8 11.00 -0.19 26.57
CA THR A 8 11.57 1.03 27.18
C THR A 8 13.03 1.27 26.81
N GLU A 9 13.73 0.22 26.33
CA GLU A 9 15.14 0.27 25.94
C GLU A 9 15.30 0.54 24.42
N LEU A 10 14.20 0.62 23.67
CA LEU A 10 14.24 0.78 22.21
C LEU A 10 15.06 2.01 21.76
N TYR A 11 15.00 3.08 22.53
CA TYR A 11 15.70 4.35 22.26
C TYR A 11 16.89 4.60 23.18
N ALA A 12 17.24 3.68 24.05
CA ALA A 12 18.37 3.83 24.96
C ALA A 12 19.69 4.14 24.22
N PRO A 13 20.05 3.48 23.09
CA PRO A 13 21.29 3.77 22.37
C PRO A 13 21.40 5.20 21.85
N GLN A 14 20.28 5.82 21.45
CA GLN A 14 20.21 7.19 20.99
C GLN A 14 20.38 8.17 22.15
N PHE A 15 19.72 7.92 23.27
CA PHE A 15 19.81 8.75 24.47
C PHE A 15 21.19 8.74 25.11
N GLU A 16 21.86 7.58 25.14
CA GLU A 16 23.22 7.43 25.66
C GLU A 16 24.23 8.32 24.95
N GLN A 17 24.10 8.51 23.61
CA GLN A 17 24.99 9.37 22.84
C GLN A 17 24.88 10.84 23.22
N PHE A 18 23.76 11.29 23.82
CA PHE A 18 23.58 12.61 24.41
C PHE A 18 23.95 12.64 25.89
N GLY A 19 24.24 11.48 26.49
CA GLY A 19 24.38 11.35 27.94
C GLY A 19 23.08 11.54 28.70
N LEU A 20 21.93 11.26 28.03
CA LEU A 20 20.61 11.39 28.59
C LEU A 20 20.19 10.05 29.20
N SER A 21 19.95 10.03 30.50
CA SER A 21 19.44 8.86 31.23
C SER A 21 18.01 9.10 31.70
N LEU A 22 17.18 8.10 31.55
CA LEU A 22 15.78 8.15 32.00
C LEU A 22 15.65 7.55 33.39
N ALA A 23 14.94 8.24 34.27
CA ALA A 23 14.58 7.78 35.60
C ALA A 23 13.08 7.47 35.66
N GLU A 24 12.74 6.36 36.28
CA GLU A 24 11.35 5.95 36.49
C GLU A 24 10.66 6.85 37.53
N ARG A 25 9.47 7.35 37.17
CA ARG A 25 8.59 8.13 38.03
C ARG A 25 7.14 7.64 37.87
N GLY A 26 6.78 6.65 38.69
CA GLY A 26 5.50 5.97 38.49
C GLY A 26 5.46 5.17 37.19
N ALA A 27 4.48 5.46 36.31
CA ALA A 27 4.37 4.81 35.00
C ALA A 27 5.15 5.54 33.89
N THR A 28 5.83 6.64 34.22
CA THR A 28 6.54 7.50 33.26
C THR A 28 8.04 7.44 33.51
N PHE A 29 8.82 7.32 32.44
CA PHE A 29 10.27 7.46 32.48
C PHE A 29 10.62 8.84 31.95
N THR A 30 11.40 9.61 32.71
CA THR A 30 11.76 10.99 32.34
C THR A 30 13.25 11.24 32.52
N GLY A 31 13.84 12.05 31.66
CA GLY A 31 15.23 12.47 31.79
C GLY A 31 15.50 13.81 31.14
N SER A 32 16.53 14.48 31.61
CA SER A 32 17.04 15.68 31.00
C SER A 32 18.56 15.70 31.03
N VAL A 33 19.15 16.39 30.08
CA VAL A 33 20.61 16.54 29.95
C VAL A 33 20.96 17.99 29.62
N ASN A 34 22.05 18.43 30.20
CA ASN A 34 22.71 19.71 29.85
C ASN A 34 24.20 19.53 30.08
N ASN A 35 24.94 19.14 29.04
CA ASN A 35 26.36 18.83 29.08
C ASN A 35 27.10 19.42 27.87
N GLU A 36 28.34 19.02 27.65
CA GLU A 36 29.15 19.51 26.53
C GLU A 36 28.65 19.04 25.15
N ILE A 37 27.88 17.92 25.10
CA ILE A 37 27.34 17.37 23.87
C ILE A 37 26.11 18.16 23.45
N GLY A 38 25.21 18.46 24.40
CA GLY A 38 23.97 19.18 24.12
C GLY A 38 23.09 19.39 25.35
N MET A 39 21.90 19.91 25.09
CA MET A 39 20.83 20.02 26.04
C MET A 39 19.59 19.32 25.53
N GLY A 40 18.77 18.78 26.42
CA GLY A 40 17.52 18.17 26.00
C GLY A 40 16.79 17.48 27.12
N ARG A 41 15.64 16.95 26.74
CA ARG A 41 14.79 16.14 27.61
C ARG A 41 14.09 15.06 26.80
N ALA A 42 13.77 13.98 27.48
CA ALA A 42 12.90 12.95 26.94
C ALA A 42 12.01 12.39 28.04
N TRP A 43 10.86 11.91 27.65
CA TRP A 43 9.99 11.13 28.51
C TRP A 43 9.32 10.02 27.68
N LEU A 44 8.97 8.94 28.32
CA LEU A 44 8.24 7.85 27.69
C LEU A 44 7.27 7.18 28.70
N VAL A 45 6.21 6.61 28.14
CA VAL A 45 5.22 5.81 28.88
C VAL A 45 4.96 4.53 28.10
N PRO A 46 5.32 3.37 28.64
CA PRO A 46 4.93 2.09 28.05
C PRO A 46 3.41 1.90 28.25
N ILE A 47 2.68 1.72 27.17
CA ILE A 47 1.25 1.46 27.18
C ILE A 47 0.98 -0.04 27.36
N SER A 48 1.85 -0.86 26.79
CA SER A 48 1.92 -2.31 26.97
C SER A 48 3.36 -2.79 26.74
N GLU A 49 3.60 -4.09 26.81
CA GLU A 49 4.90 -4.67 26.48
C GLU A 49 5.31 -4.43 25.00
N SER A 50 4.36 -4.09 24.15
CA SER A 50 4.53 -3.92 22.71
C SER A 50 4.11 -2.55 22.17
N CYS A 51 3.74 -1.60 23.04
CA CYS A 51 3.35 -0.23 22.64
C CYS A 51 3.94 0.82 23.59
N LEU A 52 4.56 1.86 22.99
CA LEU A 52 5.24 2.93 23.71
C LEU A 52 4.80 4.30 23.20
N VAL A 53 4.53 5.22 24.11
CA VAL A 53 4.43 6.66 23.84
C VAL A 53 5.72 7.34 24.28
N LEU A 54 6.32 8.13 23.37
CA LEU A 54 7.61 8.78 23.60
C LEU A 54 7.59 10.22 23.09
N GLU A 55 8.21 11.13 23.81
CA GLU A 55 8.63 12.43 23.27
C GLU A 55 10.08 12.70 23.66
N HIS A 56 10.86 13.19 22.71
CA HIS A 56 12.16 13.77 22.98
C HIS A 56 12.30 15.17 22.33
N ALA A 57 13.13 15.99 22.93
CA ALA A 57 13.50 17.31 22.43
C ALA A 57 14.97 17.55 22.83
N VAL A 58 15.86 17.56 21.85
CA VAL A 58 17.32 17.68 22.06
C VAL A 58 17.91 18.76 21.15
N THR A 59 18.91 19.49 21.65
CA THR A 59 19.64 20.49 20.90
C THR A 59 21.14 20.23 21.09
N PRO A 60 21.86 19.75 20.06
CA PRO A 60 23.29 19.51 20.12
C PRO A 60 24.04 20.86 20.19
N ARG A 61 25.19 20.88 20.89
CA ARG A 61 26.06 22.06 20.97
C ARG A 61 27.12 22.10 19.88
N ARG A 62 27.32 20.99 19.17
CA ARG A 62 28.20 20.84 18.01
C ARG A 62 27.54 19.94 16.98
N ASP A 63 27.96 20.07 15.74
CA ASP A 63 27.53 19.15 14.69
C ASP A 63 27.96 17.73 15.05
N MET A 64 27.05 16.78 14.90
CA MET A 64 27.32 15.39 15.21
C MET A 64 26.53 14.46 14.28
N LEU A 65 27.02 13.23 14.15
CA LEU A 65 26.26 12.14 13.56
C LEU A 65 25.67 11.31 14.70
N LEU A 66 24.37 11.28 14.78
CA LEU A 66 23.67 10.40 15.71
C LEU A 66 23.54 9.02 15.06
N LEU A 67 24.06 7.99 15.73
CA LEU A 67 23.84 6.61 15.33
C LEU A 67 22.49 6.15 15.88
N GLU A 68 21.52 6.05 15.01
CA GLU A 68 20.22 5.48 15.34
C GLU A 68 20.28 3.95 15.28
N ARG A 69 20.37 3.34 16.43
CA ARG A 69 20.41 1.88 16.55
C ARG A 69 19.07 1.36 17.02
N THR A 70 18.45 0.52 16.23
CA THR A 70 17.15 -0.07 16.50
C THR A 70 17.30 -1.57 16.76
N PRO A 71 17.06 -2.06 17.97
CA PRO A 71 17.30 -3.47 18.33
C PRO A 71 16.22 -4.42 17.78
N SER A 72 15.04 -3.92 17.38
CA SER A 72 13.94 -4.75 16.89
C SER A 72 13.11 -4.01 15.82
N ALA A 73 12.36 -4.77 15.02
CA ALA A 73 11.35 -4.22 14.12
C ALA A 73 10.29 -3.43 14.89
N TYR A 74 9.75 -2.37 14.29
CA TYR A 74 8.65 -1.57 14.84
C TYR A 74 7.90 -0.78 13.77
N ALA A 75 6.66 -0.42 14.07
CA ALA A 75 5.90 0.60 13.36
C ALA A 75 5.81 1.87 14.22
N CYS A 76 5.76 3.03 13.60
CA CYS A 76 5.75 4.31 14.30
C CYS A 76 4.82 5.32 13.64
N VAL A 77 4.08 6.06 14.45
CA VAL A 77 3.45 7.33 14.07
C VAL A 77 4.08 8.43 14.89
N THR A 78 4.63 9.43 14.22
CA THR A 78 5.39 10.51 14.89
C THR A 78 4.97 11.90 14.40
N LEU A 79 4.99 12.87 15.31
CA LEU A 79 4.91 14.29 15.02
C LEU A 79 6.28 14.90 15.24
N VAL A 80 6.87 15.44 14.18
CA VAL A 80 8.24 15.98 14.18
C VAL A 80 8.25 17.47 13.81
N ASN A 81 9.26 18.20 14.27
CA ASN A 81 9.53 19.54 13.78
C ASN A 81 10.40 19.50 12.50
N GLU A 82 10.57 20.63 11.84
CA GLU A 82 11.29 20.74 10.57
C GLU A 82 12.73 20.19 10.65
N SER A 83 13.48 20.55 11.68
CA SER A 83 14.86 20.08 11.85
C SER A 83 14.94 18.57 11.98
N THR A 84 13.99 17.95 12.69
CA THR A 84 13.92 16.49 12.82
C THR A 84 13.54 15.84 11.49
N LEU A 85 12.58 16.41 10.77
CA LEU A 85 12.16 15.89 9.46
C LEU A 85 13.31 15.83 8.45
N LEU A 86 14.14 16.90 8.43
CA LEU A 86 15.29 16.99 7.52
C LEU A 86 16.43 16.02 7.84
N CYS A 87 16.53 15.55 9.07
CA CYS A 87 17.59 14.59 9.45
C CYS A 87 17.11 13.12 9.44
N MET A 88 15.82 12.87 9.27
CA MET A 88 15.31 11.49 9.22
C MET A 88 15.84 10.76 7.98
N PRO A 89 16.26 9.49 8.12
CA PRO A 89 16.76 8.73 6.99
C PRO A 89 15.67 8.50 5.93
N GLU A 90 16.02 8.62 4.66
CA GLU A 90 15.10 8.43 3.53
C GLU A 90 14.47 7.03 3.50
N SER A 91 15.14 6.03 4.08
CA SER A 91 14.70 4.64 4.11
C SER A 91 13.39 4.37 4.87
N GLY A 92 12.93 5.32 5.68
CA GLY A 92 11.69 5.17 6.48
C GLY A 92 10.57 6.13 6.08
N ILE A 93 10.86 7.17 5.28
CA ILE A 93 9.89 8.20 4.96
C ILE A 93 9.61 8.22 3.46
N THR A 94 8.36 8.01 3.09
CA THR A 94 7.89 8.25 1.72
C THR A 94 7.04 9.52 1.70
N PRO A 95 6.92 10.23 0.56
CA PRO A 95 6.04 11.40 0.43
C PRO A 95 4.59 11.10 0.82
N ALA A 96 4.13 9.86 0.64
CA ALA A 96 2.81 9.41 1.04
C ALA A 96 2.63 9.27 2.57
N ASN A 97 3.74 9.23 3.32
CA ASN A 97 3.75 9.06 4.77
C ASN A 97 3.87 10.39 5.54
N VAL A 98 3.94 11.52 4.83
CA VAL A 98 4.21 12.84 5.43
C VAL A 98 3.03 13.76 5.21
N HIS A 99 2.54 14.37 6.28
CA HIS A 99 1.48 15.37 6.23
C HIS A 99 1.74 16.49 7.23
N ALA A 100 1.58 17.76 6.81
CA ALA A 100 1.69 18.90 7.70
C ALA A 100 0.55 18.89 8.73
N ALA A 101 0.89 18.96 10.02
CA ALA A 101 -0.11 19.05 11.07
C ALA A 101 -0.83 20.41 11.01
N PRO A 102 -2.14 20.46 11.36
CA PRO A 102 -2.86 21.73 11.47
C PRO A 102 -2.15 22.72 12.42
N GLU A 103 -2.10 23.99 12.07
CA GLU A 103 -1.33 25.05 12.73
C GLU A 103 -1.66 25.30 14.22
N THR A 104 -2.62 24.61 14.80
CA THR A 104 -3.18 24.92 16.11
C THR A 104 -2.31 24.54 17.32
N GLN A 105 -1.17 23.85 17.16
CA GLN A 105 -0.31 23.48 18.31
C GLN A 105 1.20 23.45 18.02
N GLY A 106 1.71 24.43 17.30
CA GLY A 106 3.14 24.52 16.97
C GLY A 106 3.50 23.70 15.74
N ALA A 107 4.15 24.36 14.78
CA ALA A 107 4.47 23.76 13.47
C ALA A 107 5.14 22.40 13.61
N GLY A 108 4.48 21.36 13.12
CA GLY A 108 4.98 19.99 13.10
C GLY A 108 4.44 19.23 11.90
N THR A 109 5.16 18.21 11.50
CA THR A 109 4.79 17.31 10.41
C THR A 109 4.51 15.92 10.98
N THR A 110 3.37 15.34 10.61
CA THR A 110 3.04 13.96 10.98
C THR A 110 3.65 13.01 9.96
N CYS A 111 4.37 12.03 10.45
CA CYS A 111 4.97 10.97 9.65
C CYS A 111 4.56 9.62 10.20
N SER A 112 4.51 8.62 9.34
CA SER A 112 4.36 7.22 9.76
C SER A 112 5.32 6.36 8.95
N PHE A 113 5.89 5.36 9.58
CA PHE A 113 6.80 4.43 8.92
C PHE A 113 6.86 3.10 9.66
N VAL A 114 7.42 2.11 8.99
CA VAL A 114 7.75 0.81 9.56
C VAL A 114 9.24 0.53 9.36
N ARG A 115 9.85 -0.07 10.36
CA ARG A 115 11.14 -0.72 10.23
C ARG A 115 10.94 -2.22 10.44
N GLU A 116 11.10 -2.99 9.39
CA GLU A 116 10.81 -4.44 9.39
C GLU A 116 11.89 -5.27 10.09
N THR A 117 13.11 -4.75 10.18
CA THR A 117 14.25 -5.43 10.79
C THR A 117 15.00 -4.50 11.74
N SER A 118 15.78 -5.08 12.66
CA SER A 118 16.78 -4.31 13.40
C SER A 118 17.79 -3.66 12.44
N GLY A 119 18.29 -2.49 12.77
CA GLY A 119 19.23 -1.79 11.89
C GLY A 119 19.92 -0.61 12.56
N GLU A 120 20.84 -0.03 11.80
CA GLU A 120 21.59 1.17 12.18
C GLU A 120 21.49 2.19 11.05
N ASP A 121 21.20 3.44 11.39
CA ASP A 121 21.21 4.58 10.50
C ASP A 121 22.00 5.74 11.10
N LEU A 122 22.51 6.63 10.28
CA LEU A 122 23.24 7.82 10.70
C LEU A 122 22.42 9.07 10.38
N SER A 123 22.04 9.82 11.40
CA SER A 123 21.29 11.06 11.29
C SER A 123 22.19 12.26 11.60
N PRO A 124 22.41 13.19 10.63
CA PRO A 124 23.22 14.39 10.87
C PRO A 124 22.42 15.37 11.72
N LEU A 125 23.00 15.77 12.86
CA LEU A 125 22.43 16.79 13.73
C LEU A 125 23.34 18.01 13.73
N LEU A 126 22.74 19.18 13.44
CA LEU A 126 23.46 20.46 13.39
C LEU A 126 23.38 21.19 14.74
N ALA A 127 24.50 21.83 15.12
CA ALA A 127 24.60 22.59 16.35
C ALA A 127 23.53 23.68 16.47
N GLY A 128 22.93 23.78 17.65
CA GLY A 128 21.93 24.81 17.94
C GLY A 128 20.52 24.55 17.39
N HIS A 129 20.32 23.52 16.57
CA HIS A 129 18.99 23.15 16.06
C HIS A 129 18.25 22.28 17.08
N LEU A 130 16.97 22.56 17.27
CA LEU A 130 16.10 21.75 18.10
C LEU A 130 15.59 20.56 17.28
N TYR A 131 15.86 19.34 17.73
CA TYR A 131 15.32 18.10 17.21
C TYR A 131 14.24 17.58 18.16
N ARG A 132 13.01 17.56 17.68
CA ARG A 132 11.85 17.18 18.50
C ARG A 132 10.98 16.19 17.77
N SER A 133 10.68 15.06 18.44
CA SER A 133 9.66 14.13 17.99
C SER A 133 8.75 13.72 19.14
N ARG A 134 7.50 13.44 18.79
CA ARG A 134 6.50 12.84 19.66
C ARG A 134 5.90 11.66 18.94
N SER A 135 6.03 10.48 19.50
CA SER A 135 5.83 9.24 18.78
C SER A 135 4.94 8.27 19.55
N VAL A 136 4.15 7.50 18.82
CA VAL A 136 3.59 6.23 19.27
C VAL A 136 4.26 5.12 18.47
N ILE A 137 4.83 4.17 19.19
CA ILE A 137 5.64 3.09 18.63
C ILE A 137 4.98 1.77 18.96
N PHE A 138 4.92 0.90 17.97
CA PHE A 138 4.33 -0.41 18.05
C PHE A 138 5.34 -1.47 17.65
N LEU A 139 5.61 -2.43 18.51
CA LEU A 139 6.30 -3.66 18.13
C LEU A 139 5.33 -4.60 17.39
N PRO A 140 5.83 -5.53 16.58
CA PRO A 140 4.96 -6.46 15.82
C PRO A 140 3.95 -7.21 16.71
N GLY A 141 4.34 -7.60 17.92
CA GLY A 141 3.47 -8.27 18.88
C GLY A 141 2.19 -7.50 19.25
N TYR A 142 2.18 -6.17 19.12
CA TYR A 142 1.00 -5.35 19.37
C TYR A 142 -0.12 -5.67 18.37
N PHE A 143 0.24 -5.84 17.11
CA PHE A 143 -0.72 -6.16 16.03
C PHE A 143 -1.23 -7.60 16.16
N ASP A 144 -0.39 -8.52 16.64
CA ASP A 144 -0.79 -9.89 16.96
C ASP A 144 -1.81 -9.94 18.11
N GLU A 145 -1.65 -9.08 19.12
CA GLU A 145 -2.60 -8.93 20.22
C GLU A 145 -3.94 -8.35 19.76
N LEU A 146 -3.89 -7.34 18.88
CA LEU A 146 -5.10 -6.76 18.30
C LEU A 146 -5.86 -7.78 17.46
N GLU A 147 -5.18 -8.53 16.60
CA GLU A 147 -5.83 -9.52 15.75
C GLU A 147 -6.46 -10.67 16.58
N ARG A 148 -5.84 -11.04 17.71
CA ARG A 148 -6.44 -12.00 18.64
C ARG A 148 -7.66 -11.46 19.37
N SER A 149 -7.66 -10.15 19.70
CA SER A 149 -8.75 -9.50 20.43
C SER A 149 -9.91 -9.09 19.53
N TYR A 150 -9.60 -8.73 18.29
CA TYR A 150 -10.55 -8.23 17.27
C TYR A 150 -10.27 -8.90 15.92
N PRO A 151 -10.64 -10.19 15.75
CA PRO A 151 -10.31 -10.96 14.56
C PRO A 151 -10.85 -10.32 13.28
N GLY A 152 -9.95 -10.06 12.32
CA GLY A 152 -10.28 -9.46 11.01
C GLY A 152 -10.44 -7.94 10.99
N GLU A 153 -10.51 -7.26 12.15
CA GLU A 153 -10.64 -5.80 12.17
C GLU A 153 -9.31 -5.07 11.91
N CYS A 154 -8.20 -5.69 12.30
CA CYS A 154 -6.86 -5.12 12.21
C CYS A 154 -5.96 -5.84 11.19
N ALA A 155 -6.54 -6.70 10.34
CA ALA A 155 -5.77 -7.48 9.37
C ALA A 155 -4.94 -6.60 8.41
N GLY A 156 -3.66 -6.91 8.27
CA GLY A 156 -2.72 -6.16 7.40
C GLY A 156 -2.40 -4.74 7.88
N LEU A 157 -2.70 -4.40 9.14
CA LEU A 157 -2.47 -3.05 9.67
C LEU A 157 -0.98 -2.73 9.79
N PHE A 158 -0.15 -3.68 10.19
CA PHE A 158 1.31 -3.49 10.25
C PHE A 158 1.90 -3.22 8.85
N GLU A 159 1.52 -3.99 7.86
CA GLU A 159 1.96 -3.82 6.46
C GLU A 159 1.48 -2.49 5.86
N ALA A 160 0.36 -1.96 6.35
CA ALA A 160 -0.16 -0.67 5.90
C ALA A 160 0.77 0.50 6.20
N PHE A 161 1.61 0.42 7.23
CA PHE A 161 2.63 1.43 7.53
C PHE A 161 3.66 1.59 6.41
N SER A 162 4.00 0.51 5.70
CA SER A 162 4.92 0.55 4.55
C SER A 162 4.30 1.21 3.30
N ARG A 163 2.97 1.25 3.21
CA ARG A 163 2.25 1.83 2.06
C ARG A 163 1.96 3.31 2.24
N GLY A 164 2.05 3.81 3.47
CA GLY A 164 1.62 5.15 3.85
C GLY A 164 0.10 5.27 4.06
N TRP A 165 -0.32 6.42 4.53
CA TRP A 165 -1.68 6.72 4.95
C TRP A 165 -2.24 7.92 4.16
N GLY A 166 -3.51 7.84 3.78
CA GLY A 166 -4.22 8.95 3.16
C GLY A 166 -4.33 10.19 4.08
N GLU A 167 -4.61 11.34 3.49
CA GLU A 167 -4.61 12.64 4.16
C GLU A 167 -5.47 12.68 5.43
N GLN A 168 -6.68 12.10 5.39
CA GLN A 168 -7.58 12.06 6.56
C GLN A 168 -6.98 11.31 7.75
N ALA A 169 -6.32 10.18 7.50
CA ALA A 169 -5.65 9.42 8.55
C ALA A 169 -4.46 10.21 9.12
N GLN A 170 -3.67 10.87 8.28
CA GLN A 170 -2.56 11.71 8.70
C GLN A 170 -3.02 12.88 9.59
N ILE A 171 -4.11 13.56 9.22
CA ILE A 171 -4.72 14.63 10.03
C ILE A 171 -5.19 14.09 11.39
N ALA A 172 -5.86 12.93 11.39
CA ALA A 172 -6.34 12.29 12.62
C ALA A 172 -5.17 11.91 13.54
N MET A 173 -4.08 11.36 12.99
CA MET A 173 -2.87 11.02 13.74
C MET A 173 -2.19 12.28 14.31
N GLY A 174 -2.04 13.34 13.52
CA GLY A 174 -1.49 14.63 13.99
C GLY A 174 -2.30 15.23 15.13
N SER A 175 -3.63 15.21 15.01
CA SER A 175 -4.54 15.66 16.08
C SER A 175 -4.41 14.82 17.36
N ALA A 176 -4.32 13.50 17.23
CA ALA A 176 -4.16 12.61 18.37
C ALA A 176 -2.82 12.83 19.08
N LEU A 177 -1.71 12.88 18.32
CA LEU A 177 -0.38 13.18 18.84
C LEU A 177 -0.31 14.58 19.48
N GLY A 178 -1.03 15.56 18.96
CA GLY A 178 -1.13 16.91 19.54
C GLY A 178 -1.72 16.93 20.96
N ARG A 179 -2.55 15.96 21.32
CA ARG A 179 -3.14 15.80 22.67
C ARG A 179 -2.18 15.18 23.69
N ILE A 180 -1.10 14.55 23.21
CA ILE A 180 -0.07 13.94 24.04
C ILE A 180 0.91 15.02 24.50
N SER A 181 1.26 15.05 25.79
CA SER A 181 2.27 15.95 26.34
C SER A 181 2.85 15.41 27.63
N GLU A 182 4.07 15.83 27.96
CA GLU A 182 4.74 15.48 29.24
C GLU A 182 3.89 15.81 30.45
N ARG A 183 3.25 16.99 30.46
CA ARG A 183 2.34 17.39 31.53
C ARG A 183 1.21 16.36 31.72
N ARG A 184 0.57 15.93 30.64
CA ARG A 184 -0.51 14.95 30.69
C ARG A 184 0.01 13.57 31.12
N ALA A 185 1.23 13.22 30.73
CA ALA A 185 1.87 11.98 31.14
C ALA A 185 2.19 11.90 32.64
N GLN A 186 2.22 13.05 33.34
CA GLN A 186 2.48 13.13 34.77
C GLN A 186 1.22 13.36 35.62
N GLU A 187 0.05 13.55 35.01
CA GLU A 187 -1.22 13.71 35.70
C GLU A 187 -1.77 12.36 36.21
N PRO A 188 -2.65 12.38 37.25
CA PRO A 188 -3.36 11.17 37.64
C PRO A 188 -4.10 10.51 36.48
N ALA A 189 -4.10 9.18 36.42
CA ALA A 189 -4.69 8.40 35.33
C ALA A 189 -4.06 8.61 33.95
N ALA A 190 -2.85 9.15 33.87
CA ALA A 190 -2.12 9.40 32.61
C ALA A 190 -2.05 8.18 31.71
N HIS A 191 -1.75 7.01 32.28
CA HIS A 191 -1.66 5.76 31.53
C HIS A 191 -2.99 5.41 30.82
N LEU A 192 -4.11 5.52 31.54
CA LEU A 192 -5.45 5.27 30.99
C LEU A 192 -5.78 6.29 29.86
N TYR A 193 -5.44 7.58 30.09
CA TYR A 193 -5.65 8.64 29.11
C TYR A 193 -4.83 8.40 27.82
N LEU A 194 -3.54 8.12 27.95
CA LEU A 194 -2.66 7.86 26.82
C LEU A 194 -3.05 6.59 26.07
N ARG A 195 -3.41 5.53 26.79
CA ARG A 195 -3.94 4.30 26.20
C ARG A 195 -5.19 4.57 25.36
N GLY A 196 -6.14 5.36 25.86
CA GLY A 196 -7.33 5.73 25.09
C GLY A 196 -7.01 6.51 23.80
N ILE A 197 -5.97 7.38 23.83
CA ILE A 197 -5.49 8.04 22.60
C ILE A 197 -4.93 7.01 21.62
N VAL A 198 -4.06 6.11 22.08
CA VAL A 198 -3.44 5.07 21.23
C VAL A 198 -4.50 4.16 20.62
N GLU A 199 -5.45 3.69 21.41
CA GLU A 199 -6.55 2.83 20.92
C GLU A 199 -7.41 3.57 19.88
N SER A 200 -7.69 4.86 20.09
CA SER A 200 -8.39 5.69 19.10
C SER A 200 -7.60 5.88 17.81
N MET A 201 -6.27 6.08 17.90
CA MET A 201 -5.38 6.14 16.73
C MET A 201 -5.43 4.84 15.93
N VAL A 202 -5.31 3.70 16.60
CA VAL A 202 -5.33 2.39 15.97
C VAL A 202 -6.68 2.13 15.28
N ALA A 203 -7.80 2.48 15.91
CA ALA A 203 -9.11 2.35 15.31
C ALA A 203 -9.25 3.20 14.02
N GLU A 204 -8.73 4.43 14.00
CA GLU A 204 -8.72 5.28 12.81
C GLU A 204 -7.81 4.71 11.70
N LEU A 205 -6.64 4.17 12.05
CA LEU A 205 -5.75 3.50 11.10
C LEU A 205 -6.38 2.22 10.53
N ALA A 206 -7.02 1.42 11.36
CA ALA A 206 -7.74 0.21 10.91
C ALA A 206 -8.89 0.56 9.95
N ARG A 207 -9.67 1.62 10.25
CA ARG A 207 -10.74 2.13 9.39
C ARG A 207 -10.19 2.62 8.04
N ALA A 208 -9.09 3.36 8.05
CA ALA A 208 -8.44 3.85 6.83
C ALA A 208 -7.92 2.67 5.99
N ASN A 209 -7.21 1.71 6.61
CA ASN A 209 -6.72 0.51 5.95
C ASN A 209 -7.84 -0.31 5.29
N ALA A 210 -8.97 -0.50 5.98
CA ALA A 210 -10.13 -1.18 5.41
C ALA A 210 -10.77 -0.42 4.23
N SER A 211 -10.78 0.92 4.28
CA SER A 211 -11.26 1.77 3.18
C SER A 211 -10.35 1.68 1.96
N ASP A 212 -9.04 1.73 2.16
CA ASP A 212 -8.03 1.63 1.11
C ASP A 212 -8.05 0.24 0.46
N ALA A 213 -8.18 -0.82 1.26
CA ALA A 213 -8.33 -2.18 0.74
C ALA A 213 -9.57 -2.33 -0.16
N ARG A 214 -10.71 -1.76 0.23
CA ARG A 214 -11.94 -1.73 -0.59
C ARG A 214 -11.75 -0.90 -1.87
N ALA A 215 -11.08 0.25 -1.79
CA ALA A 215 -10.79 1.10 -2.94
C ALA A 215 -9.85 0.41 -3.93
N LEU A 216 -8.80 -0.26 -3.45
CA LEU A 216 -7.88 -1.06 -4.27
C LEU A 216 -8.61 -2.23 -4.94
N GLN A 217 -9.49 -2.92 -4.23
CA GLN A 217 -10.29 -4.01 -4.78
C GLN A 217 -11.24 -3.50 -5.87
N ALA A 218 -11.94 -2.38 -5.62
CA ALA A 218 -12.80 -1.74 -6.62
C ALA A 218 -12.03 -1.23 -7.84
N CYS A 219 -10.82 -0.69 -7.64
CA CYS A 219 -9.95 -0.25 -8.71
C CYS A 219 -9.47 -1.45 -9.55
N GLY A 220 -9.06 -2.55 -8.91
CA GLY A 220 -8.68 -3.79 -9.58
C GLY A 220 -9.81 -4.39 -10.42
N THR A 221 -11.04 -4.33 -9.93
CA THR A 221 -12.23 -4.78 -10.68
C THR A 221 -12.44 -3.91 -11.92
N ARG A 222 -12.41 -2.58 -11.80
CA ARG A 222 -12.53 -1.66 -12.94
C ARG A 222 -11.40 -1.82 -13.95
N GLU A 223 -10.18 -2.04 -13.52
CA GLU A 223 -9.04 -2.31 -14.41
C GLU A 223 -9.25 -3.60 -15.19
N ASN A 224 -9.75 -4.65 -14.54
CA ASN A 224 -10.04 -5.93 -15.18
C ASN A 224 -11.18 -5.81 -16.21
N GLU A 225 -12.27 -5.15 -15.85
CA GLU A 225 -13.38 -4.85 -16.76
C GLU A 225 -12.90 -4.05 -17.99
N ARG A 226 -12.07 -3.03 -17.77
CA ARG A 226 -11.45 -2.23 -18.83
C ARG A 226 -10.56 -3.06 -19.72
N LEU A 227 -9.75 -3.96 -19.17
CA LEU A 227 -8.89 -4.85 -19.95
C LEU A 227 -9.71 -5.76 -20.86
N VAL A 228 -10.80 -6.34 -20.36
CA VAL A 228 -11.72 -7.19 -21.15
C VAL A 228 -12.40 -6.37 -22.26
N LEU A 229 -12.87 -5.16 -21.94
CA LEU A 229 -13.49 -4.28 -22.94
C LEU A 229 -12.50 -3.93 -24.07
N LEU A 230 -11.28 -3.53 -23.73
CA LEU A 230 -10.24 -3.23 -24.70
C LEU A 230 -9.87 -4.44 -25.54
N ALA A 231 -9.76 -5.62 -24.93
CA ALA A 231 -9.48 -6.88 -25.65
C ALA A 231 -10.59 -7.17 -26.67
N ARG A 232 -11.85 -7.07 -26.28
CA ARG A 232 -13.00 -7.25 -27.19
C ARG A 232 -12.96 -6.23 -28.35
N THR A 233 -12.74 -4.97 -28.04
CA THR A 233 -12.67 -3.90 -29.05
C THR A 233 -11.56 -4.14 -30.08
N LEU A 234 -10.39 -4.59 -29.65
CA LEU A 234 -9.28 -4.92 -30.54
C LEU A 234 -9.58 -6.14 -31.42
N VAL A 235 -10.25 -7.15 -30.89
CA VAL A 235 -10.69 -8.31 -31.66
C VAL A 235 -11.69 -7.92 -32.74
N GLU A 236 -12.74 -7.15 -32.40
CA GLU A 236 -13.74 -6.69 -33.36
C GLU A 236 -13.09 -5.85 -34.48
N ARG A 237 -12.24 -4.89 -34.11
CA ARG A 237 -11.52 -4.06 -35.05
C ARG A 237 -10.63 -4.90 -35.98
N GLY A 238 -9.92 -5.88 -35.46
CA GLY A 238 -9.13 -6.78 -36.31
C GLY A 238 -9.98 -7.55 -37.30
N LEU A 239 -11.14 -8.06 -36.86
CA LEU A 239 -12.07 -8.78 -37.75
C LEU A 239 -12.66 -7.84 -38.87
N ASP A 240 -12.93 -6.60 -38.56
CA ASP A 240 -13.36 -5.62 -39.56
C ASP A 240 -12.26 -5.30 -40.59
N GLU A 241 -11.01 -5.26 -40.13
CA GLU A 241 -9.82 -5.09 -40.97
C GLU A 241 -9.41 -6.38 -41.72
N GLY A 242 -10.11 -7.49 -41.51
CA GLY A 242 -9.81 -8.80 -42.11
C GLY A 242 -8.70 -9.58 -41.45
N TYR A 243 -8.42 -9.29 -40.20
CA TYR A 243 -7.33 -9.89 -39.47
C TYR A 243 -7.78 -10.46 -38.09
N ALA A 244 -7.48 -11.72 -37.83
CA ALA A 244 -7.77 -12.36 -36.57
C ALA A 244 -6.54 -12.34 -35.65
N MET A 245 -6.54 -11.46 -34.64
CA MET A 245 -5.43 -11.34 -33.70
C MET A 245 -5.21 -12.61 -32.88
N GLY A 246 -3.95 -13.00 -32.75
CA GLY A 246 -3.53 -14.02 -31.79
C GLY A 246 -3.50 -13.50 -30.35
N VAL A 247 -3.57 -14.42 -29.38
CA VAL A 247 -3.58 -14.06 -27.95
C VAL A 247 -2.31 -13.32 -27.53
N ASP A 248 -1.15 -13.69 -28.08
CA ASP A 248 0.14 -13.07 -27.75
C ASP A 248 0.21 -11.62 -28.29
N GLU A 249 -0.28 -11.41 -29.49
CA GLU A 249 -0.35 -10.09 -30.10
C GLU A 249 -1.35 -9.17 -29.34
N LEU A 250 -2.50 -9.74 -28.95
CA LEU A 250 -3.50 -9.02 -28.18
C LEU A 250 -2.93 -8.59 -26.82
N ALA A 251 -2.20 -9.48 -26.14
CA ALA A 251 -1.53 -9.18 -24.89
C ALA A 251 -0.47 -8.08 -25.07
N GLY A 252 0.34 -8.15 -26.13
CA GLY A 252 1.34 -7.14 -26.46
C GLY A 252 0.71 -5.76 -26.71
N ARG A 253 -0.39 -5.67 -27.49
CA ARG A 253 -1.10 -4.40 -27.76
C ARG A 253 -1.75 -3.81 -26.52
N LEU A 254 -2.10 -4.65 -25.54
CA LEU A 254 -2.68 -4.23 -24.27
C LEU A 254 -1.64 -3.99 -23.17
N TYR A 255 -0.35 -4.14 -23.49
CA TYR A 255 0.77 -3.98 -22.55
C TYR A 255 0.64 -4.83 -21.29
N VAL A 256 0.12 -6.06 -21.42
CA VAL A 256 -0.01 -7.04 -20.33
C VAL A 256 0.63 -8.36 -20.69
N SER A 257 0.97 -9.17 -19.69
CA SER A 257 1.40 -10.54 -19.96
C SER A 257 0.25 -11.38 -20.50
N ARG A 258 0.58 -12.39 -21.34
CA ARG A 258 -0.39 -13.39 -21.83
C ARG A 258 -1.16 -14.04 -20.68
N SER A 259 -0.47 -14.40 -19.61
CA SER A 259 -1.09 -15.02 -18.43
C SER A 259 -2.11 -14.12 -17.77
N LYS A 260 -1.78 -12.81 -17.56
CA LYS A 260 -2.71 -11.82 -17.00
C LYS A 260 -3.94 -11.67 -17.90
N LEU A 261 -3.76 -11.52 -19.21
CA LEU A 261 -4.86 -11.40 -20.16
C LEU A 261 -5.79 -12.63 -20.11
N CYS A 262 -5.23 -13.83 -20.24
CA CYS A 262 -6.02 -15.06 -20.24
C CYS A 262 -6.79 -15.29 -18.93
N ALA A 263 -6.12 -15.11 -17.79
CA ALA A 263 -6.74 -15.28 -16.46
C ALA A 263 -7.85 -14.26 -16.23
N THR A 264 -7.59 -12.97 -16.53
CA THR A 264 -8.57 -11.89 -16.34
C THR A 264 -9.75 -12.11 -17.28
N PHE A 265 -9.52 -12.33 -18.57
CA PHE A 265 -10.59 -12.49 -19.54
C PHE A 265 -11.49 -13.69 -19.22
N SER A 266 -10.90 -14.85 -18.87
CA SER A 266 -11.67 -16.03 -18.52
C SER A 266 -12.49 -15.86 -17.25
N ARG A 267 -11.92 -15.19 -16.24
CA ARG A 267 -12.62 -14.91 -14.99
C ARG A 267 -13.82 -13.96 -15.18
N GLU A 268 -13.64 -12.90 -15.97
CA GLU A 268 -14.66 -11.86 -16.17
C GLU A 268 -15.73 -12.26 -17.20
N THR A 269 -15.41 -13.14 -18.15
CA THR A 269 -16.32 -13.49 -19.26
C THR A 269 -16.83 -14.93 -19.25
N GLY A 270 -16.23 -15.81 -18.46
CA GLY A 270 -16.52 -17.25 -18.44
C GLY A 270 -15.99 -18.05 -19.62
N GLU A 271 -15.31 -17.40 -20.60
CA GLU A 271 -14.73 -18.06 -21.76
C GLU A 271 -13.26 -17.69 -21.96
N SER A 272 -12.48 -18.56 -22.64
CA SER A 272 -11.10 -18.22 -22.97
C SER A 272 -11.03 -17.17 -24.11
N VAL A 273 -9.96 -16.35 -24.13
CA VAL A 273 -9.69 -15.39 -25.21
C VAL A 273 -9.71 -16.08 -26.57
N GLY A 274 -9.08 -17.25 -26.71
CA GLY A 274 -9.04 -18.01 -27.96
C GLY A 274 -10.41 -18.52 -28.39
N SER A 275 -11.28 -18.93 -27.45
CA SER A 275 -12.67 -19.32 -27.74
C SER A 275 -13.49 -18.12 -28.20
N TYR A 276 -13.35 -16.96 -27.51
CA TYR A 276 -13.98 -15.72 -27.89
C TYR A 276 -13.62 -15.32 -29.33
N VAL A 277 -12.33 -15.25 -29.66
CA VAL A 277 -11.86 -14.88 -31.00
C VAL A 277 -12.42 -15.84 -32.09
N ARG A 278 -12.39 -17.16 -31.83
CA ARG A 278 -12.96 -18.15 -32.76
C ARG A 278 -14.45 -17.94 -32.96
N ARG A 279 -15.20 -17.78 -31.91
CA ARG A 279 -16.65 -17.54 -31.96
C ARG A 279 -16.98 -16.27 -32.75
N ARG A 280 -16.36 -15.14 -32.41
CA ARG A 280 -16.58 -13.87 -33.12
C ARG A 280 -16.23 -13.95 -34.61
N ARG A 281 -15.18 -14.71 -34.94
CA ARG A 281 -14.76 -14.93 -36.33
C ARG A 281 -15.80 -15.72 -37.13
N ILE A 282 -16.47 -16.70 -36.52
CA ILE A 282 -17.57 -17.44 -37.15
C ILE A 282 -18.82 -16.58 -37.29
N GLU A 283 -19.19 -15.83 -36.27
CA GLU A 283 -20.32 -14.90 -36.29
C GLU A 283 -20.13 -13.84 -37.41
N ARG A 284 -18.92 -13.30 -37.54
CA ARG A 284 -18.58 -12.37 -38.63
C ARG A 284 -18.67 -13.02 -40.03
N ALA A 285 -18.30 -14.31 -40.09
CA ALA A 285 -18.46 -15.10 -41.33
C ALA A 285 -19.94 -15.23 -41.74
N GLU A 286 -20.83 -15.46 -40.78
CA GLU A 286 -22.28 -15.51 -41.06
C GLU A 286 -22.79 -14.20 -41.65
N GLU A 287 -22.41 -13.07 -41.06
CA GLU A 287 -22.79 -11.74 -41.60
C GLU A 287 -22.31 -11.54 -43.03
N LEU A 288 -21.06 -11.91 -43.34
CA LEU A 288 -20.50 -11.81 -44.69
C LEU A 288 -21.10 -12.82 -45.68
N LEU A 289 -21.52 -13.99 -45.20
CA LEU A 289 -22.22 -14.99 -46.04
C LEU A 289 -23.63 -14.55 -46.42
N LEU A 290 -24.35 -13.85 -45.49
CA LEU A 290 -25.68 -13.26 -45.72
C LEU A 290 -25.66 -12.09 -46.66
N ASP A 291 -24.62 -11.25 -46.63
CA ASP A 291 -24.48 -10.13 -47.58
C ASP A 291 -24.43 -10.61 -49.07
N GLY A 292 -24.09 -11.88 -49.29
CA GLY A 292 -24.15 -12.53 -50.62
C GLY A 292 -23.15 -12.05 -51.63
N ARG A 293 -22.42 -10.94 -51.38
CA ARG A 293 -21.47 -10.32 -52.32
C ARG A 293 -20.15 -11.10 -52.44
N LEU A 294 -19.81 -11.87 -51.42
CA LEU A 294 -18.54 -12.61 -51.38
C LEU A 294 -18.75 -14.13 -51.58
N THR A 295 -17.87 -14.76 -52.29
CA THR A 295 -17.81 -16.24 -52.32
C THR A 295 -17.32 -16.78 -50.98
N VAL A 296 -17.56 -18.06 -50.70
CA VAL A 296 -17.08 -18.74 -49.49
C VAL A 296 -15.56 -18.61 -49.35
N GLY A 297 -14.82 -18.69 -50.47
CA GLY A 297 -13.37 -18.49 -50.47
C GLY A 297 -12.96 -17.08 -50.10
N GLN A 298 -13.67 -16.06 -50.61
CA GLN A 298 -13.42 -14.65 -50.29
C GLN A 298 -13.78 -14.30 -48.84
N VAL A 299 -14.81 -14.94 -48.28
CA VAL A 299 -15.13 -14.78 -46.85
C VAL A 299 -14.00 -15.37 -45.97
N ALA A 300 -13.49 -16.55 -46.39
CA ALA A 300 -12.36 -17.16 -45.70
C ALA A 300 -11.12 -16.26 -45.69
N GLU A 301 -10.76 -15.74 -46.87
CA GLU A 301 -9.62 -14.85 -47.08
C GLU A 301 -9.79 -13.53 -46.28
N ARG A 302 -10.96 -12.91 -46.38
CA ARG A 302 -11.28 -11.66 -45.70
C ARG A 302 -11.20 -11.77 -44.18
N LEU A 303 -11.46 -12.96 -43.61
CA LEU A 303 -11.37 -13.20 -42.18
C LEU A 303 -10.02 -13.83 -41.77
N GLY A 304 -9.03 -13.83 -42.68
CA GLY A 304 -7.67 -14.28 -42.40
C GLY A 304 -7.51 -15.82 -42.21
N TRP A 305 -8.39 -16.61 -42.87
CA TRP A 305 -8.19 -18.06 -42.87
C TRP A 305 -7.13 -18.42 -43.90
N PRO A 306 -6.16 -19.30 -43.57
CA PRO A 306 -5.07 -19.63 -44.49
C PRO A 306 -5.55 -20.35 -45.73
N ARG A 307 -6.72 -21.03 -45.67
CA ARG A 307 -7.35 -21.78 -46.76
C ARG A 307 -8.87 -21.87 -46.57
N ALA A 308 -9.63 -21.81 -47.66
CA ALA A 308 -11.08 -21.96 -47.63
C ALA A 308 -11.54 -23.30 -47.00
N SER A 309 -10.77 -24.37 -47.14
CA SER A 309 -11.05 -25.67 -46.52
C SER A 309 -10.96 -25.60 -44.96
N ALA A 310 -9.94 -24.89 -44.43
CA ALA A 310 -9.80 -24.69 -42.97
C ALA A 310 -10.97 -23.86 -42.41
N PHE A 311 -11.43 -22.85 -43.13
CA PHE A 311 -12.62 -22.08 -42.82
C PHE A 311 -13.86 -22.97 -42.80
N SER A 312 -14.12 -23.72 -43.91
CA SER A 312 -15.30 -24.62 -44.02
C SER A 312 -15.35 -25.61 -42.89
N HIS A 313 -14.20 -26.22 -42.55
CA HIS A 313 -14.12 -27.17 -41.44
C HIS A 313 -14.46 -26.50 -40.08
N ALA A 314 -13.88 -25.32 -39.81
CA ALA A 314 -14.13 -24.61 -38.55
C ALA A 314 -15.59 -24.13 -38.46
N PHE A 315 -16.16 -23.66 -39.57
CA PHE A 315 -17.56 -23.21 -39.65
C PHE A 315 -18.51 -24.41 -39.42
N SER A 316 -18.29 -25.53 -40.12
CA SER A 316 -19.11 -26.75 -39.95
C SER A 316 -19.01 -27.33 -38.52
N ALA A 317 -17.82 -27.30 -37.92
CA ALA A 317 -17.66 -27.67 -36.51
C ALA A 317 -18.44 -26.77 -35.55
N ALA A 318 -18.60 -25.51 -35.87
CA ALA A 318 -19.30 -24.53 -35.02
C ALA A 318 -20.83 -24.49 -35.26
N ARG A 319 -21.29 -24.78 -36.50
CA ARG A 319 -22.70 -24.60 -36.91
C ARG A 319 -23.39 -25.91 -37.35
N GLY A 320 -22.65 -26.99 -37.48
CA GLY A 320 -23.19 -28.30 -37.89
C GLY A 320 -23.44 -28.47 -39.40
N VAL A 321 -23.32 -27.37 -40.19
CA VAL A 321 -23.54 -27.36 -41.65
C VAL A 321 -22.41 -26.61 -42.33
N SER A 322 -22.18 -26.87 -43.61
CA SER A 322 -21.17 -26.13 -44.38
C SER A 322 -21.54 -24.67 -44.62
N PRO A 323 -20.56 -23.77 -44.87
CA PRO A 323 -20.84 -22.38 -45.19
C PRO A 323 -21.78 -22.15 -46.39
N SER A 324 -21.73 -23.07 -47.41
CA SER A 324 -22.58 -23.02 -48.57
C SER A 324 -24.01 -23.45 -48.26
N GLU A 325 -24.19 -24.51 -47.48
CA GLU A 325 -25.52 -24.94 -47.02
C GLU A 325 -26.15 -23.92 -46.10
N TRP A 326 -25.34 -23.35 -45.19
CA TRP A 326 -25.80 -22.32 -44.27
C TRP A 326 -26.28 -21.05 -45.02
N ARG A 327 -25.52 -20.61 -46.02
CA ARG A 327 -25.94 -19.51 -46.92
C ARG A 327 -27.26 -19.82 -47.61
N ALA A 328 -27.37 -21.01 -48.24
CA ALA A 328 -28.57 -21.44 -48.96
C ALA A 328 -29.82 -21.51 -48.07
N ALA A 329 -29.65 -21.77 -46.81
CA ALA A 329 -30.76 -21.86 -45.85
C ALA A 329 -31.20 -20.50 -45.31
N HIS A 330 -30.37 -19.44 -45.46
CA HIS A 330 -30.61 -18.11 -44.85
C HIS A 330 -30.63 -16.97 -45.91
N ALA A 331 -30.48 -17.29 -47.23
CA ALA A 331 -30.52 -16.32 -48.36
C ALA A 331 -31.93 -15.99 -48.86
#